data_f3df6837f295a0674df27fd391ad7709
#
_entry.id   f3df6837f295a0674df27fd391ad7709
#
_cell.length_a   1.000
_cell.length_b   1.000
_cell.length_c   1.000
_cell.angle_alpha   90.00
_cell.angle_beta   90.00
_cell.angle_gamma   90.00
#
_symmetry.space_group_name_H-M   'P 1'
#
loop_
_entity.id
_entity.type
_entity.pdbx_description
1 polymer ?
#
loop_
_entity_poly.entity_id
_entity_poly.type
_entity_poly.pdbx_seq_one_letter_code
_entity_poly.pdbx_strand_id
1 'polypeptide(L)'
;MEKPYRLMEDIEILPSFFPIPGMGFLAVNAFIIKAKEPVLVDTGMGIDSPEFMKCLESIIDPQDLRWVWLTHDDADHTGNLQRVFEVAPNARLAANSLAVLRISTAWPVPMDRVYWINPGDTIMAGDHELVAVRPPLFDNPTTIGVYDKKSEAFFSADFFGGILPATATDTEDIGETDLAQGMAGWASADSPWIHMVESSKFSKALDKIRQIAPKMIFSAHLPPAQGKTDQLLKYLENLPASAPFVTPDQTALEQILAQMKGGT
;
A
#
# COMPACT_ATOMS: atom_id res chain seq x y z
N MET A 1 -10.64 10.38 -4.74
CA MET A 1 -11.08 9.21 -3.91
C MET A 1 -12.42 8.68 -4.38
N GLU A 2 -12.60 7.38 -4.27
CA GLU A 2 -13.88 6.71 -4.52
C GLU A 2 -14.62 6.42 -3.21
N LYS A 3 -15.85 5.92 -3.32
CA LYS A 3 -16.65 5.56 -2.14
C LYS A 3 -16.02 4.35 -1.43
N PRO A 4 -15.84 4.40 -0.09
CA PRO A 4 -15.39 3.23 0.67
C PRO A 4 -16.32 2.03 0.50
N TYR A 5 -15.73 0.85 0.56
CA TYR A 5 -16.50 -0.40 0.49
C TYR A 5 -15.91 -1.48 1.39
N ARG A 6 -16.78 -2.41 1.79
CA ARG A 6 -16.43 -3.55 2.62
C ARG A 6 -16.22 -4.78 1.74
N LEU A 7 -15.09 -5.46 1.92
CA LEU A 7 -14.82 -6.72 1.22
C LEU A 7 -14.84 -7.92 2.17
N MET A 8 -14.44 -7.74 3.42
CA MET A 8 -14.48 -8.74 4.48
C MET A 8 -15.28 -8.22 5.67
N GLU A 9 -15.71 -9.11 6.57
CA GLU A 9 -16.55 -8.72 7.72
C GLU A 9 -15.92 -7.56 8.53
N ASP A 10 -14.60 -7.65 8.74
CA ASP A 10 -13.86 -6.72 9.59
C ASP A 10 -12.96 -5.74 8.79
N ILE A 11 -13.01 -5.72 7.45
CA ILE A 11 -12.09 -4.90 6.64
C ILE A 11 -12.86 -4.00 5.67
N GLU A 12 -12.61 -2.70 5.79
CA GLU A 12 -13.08 -1.66 4.88
C GLU A 12 -11.91 -1.08 4.08
N ILE A 13 -12.17 -0.72 2.84
CA ILE A 13 -11.20 -0.13 1.92
C ILE A 13 -11.58 1.32 1.66
N LEU A 14 -10.59 2.22 1.73
CA LEU A 14 -10.68 3.63 1.33
C LEU A 14 -9.89 3.79 0.03
N PRO A 15 -10.53 3.57 -1.14
CA PRO A 15 -9.82 3.56 -2.41
C PRO A 15 -9.66 4.95 -2.99
N SER A 16 -8.48 5.21 -3.55
CA SER A 16 -8.21 6.33 -4.43
C SER A 16 -7.47 5.85 -5.66
N PHE A 17 -7.50 6.65 -6.74
CA PHE A 17 -6.80 6.34 -7.97
C PHE A 17 -6.04 7.57 -8.44
N PHE A 18 -4.73 7.41 -8.61
CA PHE A 18 -3.87 8.44 -9.16
C PHE A 18 -3.67 8.22 -10.66
N PRO A 19 -4.11 9.14 -11.53
CA PRO A 19 -3.89 9.01 -12.96
C PRO A 19 -2.42 9.28 -13.30
N ILE A 20 -1.80 8.35 -14.01
CA ILE A 20 -0.44 8.51 -14.54
C ILE A 20 -0.55 8.77 -16.05
N PRO A 21 -0.28 10.01 -16.52
CA PRO A 21 -0.46 10.38 -17.92
C PRO A 21 0.31 9.46 -18.87
N GLY A 22 -0.40 8.89 -19.84
CA GLY A 22 0.17 7.97 -20.82
C GLY A 22 0.43 6.54 -20.35
N MET A 23 0.18 6.23 -19.09
CA MET A 23 0.45 4.89 -18.51
C MET A 23 -0.79 4.22 -17.91
N GLY A 24 -1.76 4.98 -17.39
CA GLY A 24 -2.95 4.43 -16.75
C GLY A 24 -3.23 5.00 -15.36
N PHE A 25 -3.62 4.14 -14.43
CA PHE A 25 -4.00 4.51 -13.07
C PHE A 25 -3.21 3.68 -12.05
N LEU A 26 -2.79 4.33 -10.98
CA LEU A 26 -2.26 3.71 -9.79
C LEU A 26 -3.33 3.77 -8.70
N ALA A 27 -3.72 2.62 -8.14
CA ALA A 27 -4.53 2.61 -6.93
C ALA A 27 -3.71 3.21 -5.78
N VAL A 28 -4.36 3.95 -4.88
CA VAL A 28 -3.78 4.41 -3.60
C VAL A 28 -4.81 4.11 -2.52
N ASN A 29 -4.68 2.96 -1.91
CA ASN A 29 -5.63 2.43 -0.93
C ASN A 29 -5.12 2.67 0.49
N ALA A 30 -6.04 3.03 1.37
CA ALA A 30 -5.89 2.85 2.81
C ALA A 30 -6.95 1.84 3.30
N PHE A 31 -6.75 1.28 4.49
CA PHE A 31 -7.63 0.21 4.97
C PHE A 31 -7.99 0.42 6.44
N ILE A 32 -9.21 0.01 6.83
CA ILE A 32 -9.61 -0.06 8.24
C ILE A 32 -9.86 -1.51 8.61
N ILE A 33 -9.14 -1.99 9.63
CA ILE A 33 -9.42 -3.25 10.31
C ILE A 33 -10.32 -2.92 11.50
N LYS A 34 -11.57 -3.38 11.46
CA LYS A 34 -12.59 -3.18 12.53
C LYS A 34 -12.40 -4.18 13.68
N ALA A 35 -11.19 -4.21 14.21
CA ALA A 35 -10.88 -4.95 15.43
C ALA A 35 -11.54 -4.30 16.66
N LYS A 36 -11.53 -4.95 17.83
CA LYS A 36 -11.93 -4.32 19.10
C LYS A 36 -11.09 -3.10 19.44
N GLU A 37 -9.87 -3.05 18.94
CA GLU A 37 -9.01 -1.88 18.88
C GLU A 37 -8.80 -1.54 17.39
N PRO A 38 -9.64 -0.65 16.80
CA PRO A 38 -9.60 -0.42 15.35
C PRO A 38 -8.27 0.12 14.86
N VAL A 39 -7.87 -0.34 13.67
CA VAL A 39 -6.60 0.00 13.03
C VAL A 39 -6.85 0.65 11.67
N LEU A 40 -6.26 1.81 11.43
CA LEU A 40 -6.12 2.39 10.11
C LEU A 40 -4.75 2.00 9.54
N VAL A 41 -4.71 1.36 8.39
CA VAL A 41 -3.48 1.04 7.65
C VAL A 41 -3.30 2.07 6.55
N ASP A 42 -2.25 2.85 6.66
CA ASP A 42 -1.92 4.03 5.86
C ASP A 42 -2.98 5.15 5.86
N THR A 43 -2.63 6.29 5.32
CA THR A 43 -3.50 7.49 5.38
C THR A 43 -3.69 8.17 4.02
N GLY A 44 -3.36 7.50 2.92
CA GLY A 44 -3.60 7.98 1.57
C GLY A 44 -2.86 9.29 1.21
N MET A 45 -3.24 9.87 0.07
CA MET A 45 -2.62 11.08 -0.49
C MET A 45 -3.14 12.37 0.18
N GLY A 46 -2.26 13.33 0.41
CA GLY A 46 -2.62 14.64 0.94
C GLY A 46 -3.52 15.46 0.01
N ILE A 47 -3.44 15.25 -1.30
CA ILE A 47 -4.31 15.90 -2.28
C ILE A 47 -5.79 15.51 -2.13
N ASP A 48 -6.06 14.33 -1.57
CA ASP A 48 -7.42 13.81 -1.33
C ASP A 48 -7.93 14.13 0.10
N SER A 49 -7.21 14.96 0.86
CA SER A 49 -7.42 15.11 2.30
C SER A 49 -8.87 15.36 2.75
N PRO A 50 -9.65 16.26 2.14
CA PRO A 50 -11.04 16.48 2.57
C PRO A 50 -11.93 15.24 2.37
N GLU A 51 -11.75 14.56 1.25
CA GLU A 51 -12.50 13.37 0.88
C GLU A 51 -12.08 12.17 1.72
N PHE A 52 -10.77 12.02 1.98
CA PHE A 52 -10.22 10.98 2.84
C PHE A 52 -10.85 11.04 4.24
N MET A 53 -10.87 12.23 4.85
CA MET A 53 -11.45 12.40 6.19
C MET A 53 -12.94 12.09 6.22
N LYS A 54 -13.72 12.53 5.20
CA LYS A 54 -15.14 12.17 5.07
C LYS A 54 -15.34 10.65 4.94
N CYS A 55 -14.51 10.00 4.15
CA CYS A 55 -14.56 8.55 3.98
C CYS A 55 -14.25 7.83 5.30
N LEU A 56 -13.21 8.24 6.01
CA LEU A 56 -12.85 7.71 7.33
C LEU A 56 -14.01 7.85 8.32
N GLU A 57 -14.56 9.06 8.47
CA GLU A 57 -15.67 9.36 9.37
C GLU A 57 -16.97 8.63 9.01
N SER A 58 -17.16 8.26 7.74
CA SER A 58 -18.30 7.45 7.32
C SER A 58 -18.23 5.98 7.75
N ILE A 59 -17.02 5.49 8.08
CA ILE A 59 -16.76 4.10 8.46
C ILE A 59 -16.66 3.94 9.97
N ILE A 60 -16.00 4.88 10.63
CA ILE A 60 -15.68 4.83 12.07
C ILE A 60 -15.65 6.25 12.64
N ASP A 61 -16.05 6.41 13.91
CA ASP A 61 -15.71 7.61 14.66
C ASP A 61 -14.17 7.63 14.87
N PRO A 62 -13.44 8.66 14.41
CA PRO A 62 -12.00 8.72 14.59
C PRO A 62 -11.54 8.63 16.05
N GLN A 63 -12.38 9.00 17.02
CA GLN A 63 -12.08 8.85 18.46
C GLN A 63 -11.99 7.38 18.90
N ASP A 64 -12.59 6.46 18.15
CA ASP A 64 -12.52 5.02 18.41
C ASP A 64 -11.25 4.38 17.87
N LEU A 65 -10.54 5.04 16.94
CA LEU A 65 -9.25 4.55 16.44
C LEU A 65 -8.26 4.34 17.59
N ARG A 66 -7.59 3.19 17.57
CA ARG A 66 -6.55 2.85 18.56
C ARG A 66 -5.17 2.75 17.92
N TRP A 67 -5.12 2.43 16.63
CA TRP A 67 -3.88 2.27 15.91
C TRP A 67 -3.94 2.93 14.54
N VAL A 68 -2.84 3.57 14.15
CA VAL A 68 -2.50 3.87 12.77
C VAL A 68 -1.27 3.04 12.46
N TRP A 69 -1.39 2.04 11.60
CA TRP A 69 -0.27 1.28 11.08
C TRP A 69 0.24 1.99 9.83
N LEU A 70 1.44 2.50 9.90
CA LEU A 70 2.08 3.12 8.75
C LEU A 70 3.02 2.10 8.10
N THR A 71 2.74 1.76 6.85
CA THR A 71 3.56 0.80 6.12
C THR A 71 4.94 1.36 5.82
N HIS A 72 5.03 2.64 5.41
CA HIS A 72 6.27 3.41 5.24
C HIS A 72 5.97 4.92 5.16
N ASP A 73 6.99 5.76 5.01
CA ASP A 73 6.86 7.21 5.17
C ASP A 73 6.69 8.00 3.86
N ASP A 74 6.31 7.36 2.78
CA ASP A 74 6.07 8.05 1.52
C ASP A 74 4.76 8.87 1.53
N ALA A 75 4.70 9.88 0.66
CA ALA A 75 3.68 10.94 0.73
C ALA A 75 2.25 10.42 0.49
N ASP A 76 2.09 9.37 -0.27
CA ASP A 76 0.81 8.74 -0.57
C ASP A 76 0.34 7.74 0.51
N HIS A 77 1.19 7.47 1.50
CA HIS A 77 0.85 6.70 2.71
C HIS A 77 0.67 7.60 3.94
N THR A 78 1.35 8.75 3.95
CA THR A 78 1.36 9.68 5.10
C THR A 78 0.51 10.92 4.91
N GLY A 79 -0.13 11.09 3.75
CA GLY A 79 -0.74 12.35 3.32
C GLY A 79 -1.77 12.94 4.27
N ASN A 80 -2.44 12.12 5.08
CA ASN A 80 -3.41 12.57 6.08
C ASN A 80 -3.02 12.20 7.52
N LEU A 81 -1.80 11.71 7.76
CA LEU A 81 -1.38 11.20 9.06
C LEU A 81 -1.54 12.24 10.18
N GLN A 82 -1.05 13.45 9.97
CA GLN A 82 -1.17 14.54 10.96
C GLN A 82 -2.64 14.83 11.25
N ARG A 83 -3.47 14.95 10.21
CA ARG A 83 -4.90 15.27 10.35
C ARG A 83 -5.69 14.17 11.06
N VAL A 84 -5.38 12.91 10.78
CA VAL A 84 -5.94 11.77 11.51
C VAL A 84 -5.58 11.87 12.99
N PHE A 85 -4.33 12.20 13.31
CA PHE A 85 -3.88 12.35 14.71
C PHE A 85 -4.54 13.51 15.46
N GLU A 86 -4.96 14.56 14.75
CA GLU A 86 -5.70 15.69 15.33
C GLU A 86 -7.12 15.29 15.78
N VAL A 87 -7.78 14.37 15.06
CA VAL A 87 -9.16 13.94 15.34
C VAL A 87 -9.25 12.59 16.06
N ALA A 88 -8.17 11.82 16.08
CA ALA A 88 -8.07 10.51 16.73
C ALA A 88 -7.13 10.55 17.95
N PRO A 89 -7.52 11.18 19.08
CA PRO A 89 -6.64 11.42 20.21
C PRO A 89 -6.15 10.15 20.89
N ASN A 90 -6.87 9.03 20.73
CA ASN A 90 -6.55 7.75 21.34
C ASN A 90 -5.67 6.86 20.45
N ALA A 91 -5.45 7.24 19.20
CA ALA A 91 -4.67 6.44 18.26
C ALA A 91 -3.17 6.52 18.54
N ARG A 92 -2.47 5.38 18.40
CA ARG A 92 -1.01 5.26 18.45
C ARG A 92 -0.47 4.96 17.06
N LEU A 93 0.68 5.51 16.72
CA LEU A 93 1.38 5.26 15.46
C LEU A 93 2.26 4.02 15.59
N ALA A 94 1.90 2.94 14.92
CA ALA A 94 2.78 1.79 14.72
C ALA A 94 3.57 1.99 13.43
N ALA A 95 4.87 2.23 13.54
CA ALA A 95 5.75 2.51 12.40
C ALA A 95 7.20 2.15 12.70
N ASN A 96 8.00 2.01 11.65
CA ASN A 96 9.45 1.87 11.80
C ASN A 96 10.06 3.14 12.41
N SER A 97 11.05 3.00 13.27
CA SER A 97 11.69 4.14 13.94
C SER A 97 12.29 5.16 12.97
N LEU A 98 12.87 4.71 11.85
CA LEU A 98 13.42 5.59 10.83
C LEU A 98 12.30 6.37 10.11
N ALA A 99 11.14 5.73 9.85
CA ALA A 99 9.98 6.43 9.29
C ALA A 99 9.54 7.57 10.21
N VAL A 100 9.41 7.29 11.51
CA VAL A 100 9.03 8.32 12.51
C VAL A 100 10.04 9.47 12.52
N LEU A 101 11.34 9.19 12.49
CA LEU A 101 12.39 10.23 12.43
C LEU A 101 12.28 11.09 11.16
N ARG A 102 12.03 10.47 10.01
CA ARG A 102 11.87 11.20 8.73
C ARG A 102 10.62 12.08 8.74
N ILE A 103 9.48 11.56 9.17
CA ILE A 103 8.23 12.32 9.31
C ILE A 103 8.42 13.48 10.29
N SER A 104 9.17 13.28 11.37
CA SER A 104 9.42 14.31 12.39
C SER A 104 10.21 15.52 11.85
N THR A 105 10.79 15.42 10.66
CA THR A 105 11.41 16.60 10.00
C THR A 105 10.39 17.60 9.45
N ALA A 106 9.16 17.17 9.19
CA ALA A 106 8.07 17.99 8.65
C ALA A 106 6.95 18.25 9.68
N TRP A 107 6.69 17.29 10.55
CA TRP A 107 5.66 17.36 11.56
C TRP A 107 6.20 16.79 12.90
N PRO A 108 6.13 17.55 14.01
CA PRO A 108 6.58 17.04 15.31
C PRO A 108 5.64 15.94 15.80
N VAL A 109 5.98 14.69 15.47
CA VAL A 109 5.19 13.50 15.85
C VAL A 109 5.13 13.40 17.38
N PRO A 110 3.94 13.24 18.01
CA PRO A 110 3.82 13.05 19.45
C PRO A 110 4.40 11.70 19.88
N MET A 111 5.64 11.71 20.37
CA MET A 111 6.43 10.50 20.65
C MET A 111 5.82 9.59 21.75
N ASP A 112 5.01 10.13 22.62
CA ASP A 112 4.23 9.39 23.62
C ASP A 112 3.11 8.54 23.00
N ARG A 113 2.76 8.82 21.77
CA ARG A 113 1.77 8.08 20.95
C ARG A 113 2.43 7.17 19.89
N VAL A 114 3.75 7.01 19.91
CA VAL A 114 4.47 6.17 18.94
C VAL A 114 4.74 4.79 19.50
N TYR A 115 4.62 3.78 18.67
CA TYR A 115 5.03 2.40 18.91
C TYR A 115 5.96 1.95 17.77
N TRP A 116 7.24 1.81 18.07
CA TRP A 116 8.19 1.33 17.08
C TRP A 116 7.99 -0.15 16.80
N ILE A 117 7.97 -0.48 15.52
CA ILE A 117 7.75 -1.84 15.06
C ILE A 117 8.78 -2.23 14.01
N ASN A 118 9.21 -3.50 14.04
CA ASN A 118 10.13 -4.09 13.09
C ASN A 118 9.55 -5.39 12.52
N PRO A 119 10.03 -5.87 11.37
CA PRO A 119 9.60 -7.16 10.83
C PRO A 119 9.75 -8.29 11.84
N GLY A 120 8.67 -9.05 12.06
CA GLY A 120 8.56 -10.11 13.05
C GLY A 120 7.90 -9.70 14.36
N ASP A 121 7.79 -8.41 14.64
CA ASP A 121 7.04 -7.93 15.81
C ASP A 121 5.54 -8.16 15.63
N THR A 122 4.82 -8.19 16.76
CA THR A 122 3.37 -8.43 16.79
C THR A 122 2.68 -7.39 17.64
N ILE A 123 1.53 -6.89 17.19
CA ILE A 123 0.62 -6.05 17.95
C ILE A 123 -0.70 -6.79 18.13
N MET A 124 -1.21 -6.82 19.36
CA MET A 124 -2.58 -7.24 19.64
C MET A 124 -3.50 -6.02 19.52
N ALA A 125 -4.28 -5.94 18.44
CA ALA A 125 -5.31 -4.93 18.25
C ALA A 125 -6.67 -5.47 18.75
N GLY A 126 -6.78 -5.61 20.05
CA GLY A 126 -7.93 -6.26 20.70
C GLY A 126 -8.01 -7.74 20.38
N ASP A 127 -8.87 -8.15 19.44
CA ASP A 127 -9.07 -9.54 19.02
C ASP A 127 -8.36 -9.91 17.71
N HIS A 128 -7.55 -9.00 17.14
CA HIS A 128 -6.71 -9.25 15.99
C HIS A 128 -5.23 -9.29 16.37
N GLU A 129 -4.52 -10.33 15.94
CA GLU A 129 -3.08 -10.45 16.08
C GLU A 129 -2.43 -10.00 14.76
N LEU A 130 -1.78 -8.86 14.78
CA LEU A 130 -1.16 -8.20 13.64
C LEU A 130 0.34 -8.44 13.66
N VAL A 131 0.86 -9.13 12.64
CA VAL A 131 2.28 -9.48 12.51
C VAL A 131 2.94 -8.57 11.49
N ALA A 132 4.02 -7.92 11.87
CA ALA A 132 4.84 -7.10 10.99
C ALA A 132 5.62 -7.95 9.98
N VAL A 133 5.46 -7.71 8.70
CA VAL A 133 6.09 -8.47 7.62
C VAL A 133 6.86 -7.54 6.70
N ARG A 134 8.16 -7.82 6.47
CA ARG A 134 8.91 -7.15 5.40
C ARG A 134 8.50 -7.77 4.06
N PRO A 135 7.87 -7.00 3.14
CA PRO A 135 7.61 -7.52 1.79
C PRO A 135 8.91 -7.81 1.05
N PRO A 136 8.90 -8.74 0.08
CA PRO A 136 10.08 -9.10 -0.73
C PRO A 136 10.60 -7.97 -1.62
N LEU A 137 9.70 -7.09 -2.09
CA LEU A 137 10.01 -5.85 -2.80
C LEU A 137 9.55 -4.66 -1.97
N PHE A 138 10.34 -3.62 -1.95
CA PHE A 138 10.08 -2.37 -1.25
C PHE A 138 11.03 -1.28 -1.77
N ASP A 139 10.54 -0.12 -2.03
CA ASP A 139 11.30 1.07 -2.43
C ASP A 139 11.98 1.73 -1.22
N ASN A 140 11.33 1.69 -0.05
CA ASN A 140 11.68 2.42 1.14
C ASN A 140 12.19 1.48 2.25
N PRO A 141 13.35 1.75 2.88
CA PRO A 141 13.91 0.89 3.94
C PRO A 141 13.01 0.77 5.17
N THR A 142 12.01 1.66 5.32
CA THR A 142 11.07 1.65 6.44
C THR A 142 9.87 0.76 6.20
N THR A 143 9.67 0.23 4.99
CA THR A 143 8.46 -0.52 4.59
C THR A 143 8.23 -1.75 5.47
N ILE A 144 7.05 -1.81 6.07
CA ILE A 144 6.56 -2.93 6.91
C ILE A 144 5.09 -3.16 6.61
N GLY A 145 4.77 -4.21 5.87
CA GLY A 145 3.40 -4.69 5.73
C GLY A 145 2.87 -5.32 7.03
N VAL A 146 1.59 -5.63 7.05
CA VAL A 146 0.96 -6.30 8.19
C VAL A 146 0.18 -7.54 7.76
N TYR A 147 0.41 -8.65 8.42
CA TYR A 147 -0.40 -9.85 8.29
C TYR A 147 -1.34 -9.98 9.49
N ASP A 148 -2.62 -9.91 9.23
CA ASP A 148 -3.66 -10.15 10.23
C ASP A 148 -4.01 -11.63 10.27
N LYS A 149 -3.66 -12.29 11.37
CA LYS A 149 -3.88 -13.73 11.54
C LYS A 149 -5.36 -14.10 11.61
N LYS A 150 -6.22 -13.22 12.11
CA LYS A 150 -7.65 -13.52 12.26
C LYS A 150 -8.36 -13.56 10.91
N SER A 151 -8.12 -12.56 10.07
CA SER A 151 -8.71 -12.48 8.73
C SER A 151 -7.90 -13.23 7.66
N GLU A 152 -6.68 -13.70 7.99
CA GLU A 152 -5.69 -14.26 7.06
C GLU A 152 -5.40 -13.31 5.89
N ALA A 153 -5.40 -12.00 6.18
CA ALA A 153 -5.21 -10.92 5.23
C ALA A 153 -3.79 -10.31 5.33
N PHE A 154 -3.17 -10.06 4.19
CA PHE A 154 -1.86 -9.43 4.10
C PHE A 154 -1.98 -8.04 3.47
N PHE A 155 -1.75 -7.00 4.26
CA PHE A 155 -1.60 -5.62 3.81
C PHE A 155 -0.14 -5.42 3.44
N SER A 156 0.14 -5.38 2.15
CA SER A 156 1.47 -5.62 1.62
C SER A 156 2.28 -4.36 1.33
N ALA A 157 1.82 -3.17 1.73
CA ALA A 157 2.36 -1.89 1.29
C ALA A 157 2.33 -1.81 -0.26
N ASP A 158 3.40 -1.37 -0.89
CA ASP A 158 3.52 -1.24 -2.35
C ASP A 158 3.74 -2.56 -3.07
N PHE A 159 4.16 -3.57 -2.32
CA PHE A 159 4.32 -4.91 -2.89
C PHE A 159 3.01 -5.42 -3.48
N PHE A 160 3.08 -6.03 -4.64
CA PHE A 160 1.97 -6.39 -5.52
C PHE A 160 1.28 -5.21 -6.21
N GLY A 161 1.77 -3.98 -6.06
CA GLY A 161 1.25 -2.84 -6.80
C GLY A 161 1.30 -3.02 -8.32
N GLY A 162 0.45 -2.29 -9.03
CA GLY A 162 0.40 -2.32 -10.49
C GLY A 162 -0.19 -1.05 -11.08
N ILE A 163 0.39 -0.56 -12.18
CA ILE A 163 -0.20 0.49 -13.01
C ILE A 163 -1.17 -0.18 -13.98
N LEU A 164 -2.45 0.15 -13.90
CA LEU A 164 -3.52 -0.50 -14.63
C LEU A 164 -4.11 0.42 -15.71
N PRO A 165 -4.58 -0.11 -16.86
CA PRO A 165 -5.14 0.72 -17.92
C PRO A 165 -6.46 1.41 -17.54
N ALA A 166 -7.18 0.88 -16.54
CA ALA A 166 -8.41 1.42 -15.99
C ALA A 166 -8.50 1.19 -14.48
N THR A 167 -9.34 1.98 -13.81
CA THR A 167 -9.66 1.76 -12.40
C THR A 167 -10.48 0.48 -12.22
N ALA A 168 -10.21 -0.27 -11.16
CA ALA A 168 -10.94 -1.49 -10.79
C ALA A 168 -11.05 -1.57 -9.27
N THR A 169 -12.08 -2.25 -8.78
CA THR A 169 -12.31 -2.47 -7.33
C THR A 169 -11.99 -3.90 -6.90
N ASP A 170 -11.77 -4.80 -7.85
CA ASP A 170 -11.35 -6.19 -7.63
C ASP A 170 -10.35 -6.61 -8.72
N THR A 171 -9.38 -7.44 -8.38
CA THR A 171 -8.43 -8.01 -9.35
C THR A 171 -9.09 -9.00 -10.33
N GLU A 172 -10.27 -9.51 -10.02
CA GLU A 172 -11.06 -10.34 -10.94
C GLU A 172 -11.54 -9.56 -12.19
N ASP A 173 -11.72 -8.24 -12.05
CA ASP A 173 -12.17 -7.37 -13.15
C ASP A 173 -11.04 -6.99 -14.12
N ILE A 174 -9.80 -7.43 -13.84
CA ILE A 174 -8.60 -7.05 -14.61
C ILE A 174 -8.15 -8.24 -15.47
N GLY A 175 -7.92 -7.97 -16.76
CA GLY A 175 -7.35 -8.98 -17.65
C GLY A 175 -5.99 -9.48 -17.17
N GLU A 176 -5.72 -10.78 -17.28
CA GLU A 176 -4.49 -11.41 -16.77
C GLU A 176 -3.22 -10.73 -17.33
N THR A 177 -3.24 -10.37 -18.61
CA THR A 177 -2.10 -9.70 -19.26
C THR A 177 -1.86 -8.31 -18.69
N ASP A 178 -2.92 -7.51 -18.50
CA ASP A 178 -2.82 -6.16 -17.95
C ASP A 178 -2.35 -6.19 -16.50
N LEU A 179 -2.86 -7.14 -15.72
CA LEU A 179 -2.44 -7.34 -14.34
C LEU A 179 -0.95 -7.72 -14.25
N ALA A 180 -0.51 -8.71 -15.03
CA ALA A 180 0.88 -9.15 -15.02
C ALA A 180 1.85 -8.05 -15.49
N GLN A 181 1.51 -7.34 -16.57
CA GLN A 181 2.35 -6.25 -17.10
C GLN A 181 2.35 -5.04 -16.17
N GLY A 182 1.19 -4.66 -15.64
CA GLY A 182 1.06 -3.56 -14.69
C GLY A 182 1.88 -3.77 -13.43
N MET A 183 1.82 -4.98 -12.86
CA MET A 183 2.61 -5.36 -11.68
C MET A 183 4.12 -5.41 -11.98
N ALA A 184 4.53 -6.02 -13.09
CA ALA A 184 5.95 -6.09 -13.44
C ALA A 184 6.53 -4.70 -13.71
N GLY A 185 5.77 -3.83 -14.41
CA GLY A 185 6.15 -2.44 -14.67
C GLY A 185 6.29 -1.63 -13.39
N TRP A 186 5.28 -1.69 -12.52
CA TRP A 186 5.33 -1.02 -11.20
C TRP A 186 6.52 -1.50 -10.38
N ALA A 187 6.66 -2.80 -10.16
CA ALA A 187 7.72 -3.37 -9.33
C ALA A 187 9.13 -3.01 -9.84
N SER A 188 9.32 -2.91 -11.16
CA SER A 188 10.59 -2.50 -11.75
C SER A 188 10.85 -0.99 -11.61
N ALA A 189 9.81 -0.16 -11.64
CA ALA A 189 9.92 1.29 -11.49
C ALA A 189 10.12 1.70 -10.02
N ASP A 190 9.34 1.10 -9.13
CA ASP A 190 9.28 1.38 -7.71
C ASP A 190 10.50 0.82 -6.96
N SER A 191 10.88 -0.40 -7.28
CA SER A 191 12.01 -1.10 -6.65
C SER A 191 13.13 -1.41 -7.67
N PRO A 192 13.81 -0.40 -8.28
CA PRO A 192 14.75 -0.61 -9.38
C PRO A 192 15.98 -1.44 -9.00
N TRP A 193 16.27 -1.55 -7.71
CA TRP A 193 17.35 -2.40 -7.17
C TRP A 193 17.12 -3.90 -7.44
N ILE A 194 15.89 -4.29 -7.84
CA ILE A 194 15.55 -5.71 -8.13
C ILE A 194 16.45 -6.28 -9.24
N HIS A 195 16.84 -5.47 -10.20
CA HIS A 195 17.73 -5.89 -11.30
C HIS A 195 19.20 -6.10 -10.89
N MET A 196 19.55 -5.80 -9.63
CA MET A 196 20.86 -6.05 -9.03
C MET A 196 20.85 -7.26 -8.09
N VAL A 197 19.69 -7.93 -7.92
CA VAL A 197 19.53 -9.06 -7.00
C VAL A 197 19.66 -10.38 -7.74
N GLU A 198 20.31 -11.36 -7.11
CA GLU A 198 20.33 -12.73 -7.60
C GLU A 198 18.92 -13.35 -7.58
N SER A 199 18.46 -13.89 -8.71
CA SER A 199 17.13 -14.49 -8.83
C SER A 199 16.85 -15.55 -7.76
N SER A 200 17.86 -16.34 -7.38
CA SER A 200 17.72 -17.37 -6.33
C SER A 200 17.47 -16.78 -4.93
N LYS A 201 17.99 -15.59 -4.64
CA LYS A 201 17.74 -14.89 -3.36
C LYS A 201 16.35 -14.28 -3.36
N PHE A 202 15.94 -13.71 -4.50
CA PHE A 202 14.62 -13.16 -4.65
C PHE A 202 13.53 -14.23 -4.54
N SER A 203 13.70 -15.37 -5.23
CA SER A 203 12.79 -16.51 -5.11
C SER A 203 12.58 -16.94 -3.65
N LYS A 204 13.67 -17.06 -2.86
CA LYS A 204 13.58 -17.37 -1.42
C LYS A 204 12.84 -16.29 -0.61
N ALA A 205 12.90 -15.03 -1.03
CA ALA A 205 12.14 -13.96 -0.39
C ALA A 205 10.65 -14.08 -0.70
N LEU A 206 10.27 -14.44 -1.94
CA LEU A 206 8.89 -14.72 -2.34
C LEU A 206 8.32 -15.93 -1.59
N ASP A 207 9.13 -16.98 -1.35
CA ASP A 207 8.72 -18.17 -0.60
C ASP A 207 8.24 -17.86 0.82
N LYS A 208 8.73 -16.78 1.44
CA LYS A 208 8.22 -16.36 2.75
C LYS A 208 6.76 -15.94 2.70
N ILE A 209 6.34 -15.29 1.62
CA ILE A 209 4.92 -14.92 1.42
C ILE A 209 4.10 -16.17 1.11
N ARG A 210 4.62 -17.12 0.32
CA ARG A 210 3.97 -18.42 0.11
C ARG A 210 3.74 -19.18 1.42
N GLN A 211 4.70 -19.13 2.35
CA GLN A 211 4.59 -19.77 3.66
C GLN A 211 3.54 -19.12 4.56
N ILE A 212 3.37 -17.80 4.47
CA ILE A 212 2.28 -17.08 5.16
C ILE A 212 0.94 -17.50 4.59
N ALA A 213 0.88 -17.77 3.27
CA ALA A 213 -0.30 -18.20 2.53
C ALA A 213 -1.55 -17.34 2.80
N PRO A 214 -1.48 -16.00 2.62
CA PRO A 214 -2.61 -15.14 2.90
C PRO A 214 -3.78 -15.50 1.98
N LYS A 215 -5.00 -15.50 2.53
CA LYS A 215 -6.23 -15.71 1.75
C LYS A 215 -6.63 -14.46 0.98
N MET A 216 -6.26 -13.30 1.51
CA MET A 216 -6.54 -12.00 0.93
C MET A 216 -5.28 -11.14 0.92
N ILE A 217 -5.03 -10.48 -0.21
CA ILE A 217 -3.96 -9.49 -0.36
C ILE A 217 -4.61 -8.11 -0.52
N PHE A 218 -4.15 -7.17 0.30
CA PHE A 218 -4.46 -5.76 0.23
C PHE A 218 -3.17 -4.99 -0.04
N SER A 219 -2.92 -4.65 -1.30
CA SER A 219 -1.81 -3.76 -1.68
C SER A 219 -2.30 -2.32 -1.67
N ALA A 220 -1.43 -1.39 -1.30
CA ALA A 220 -1.70 0.03 -1.45
C ALA A 220 -1.96 0.39 -2.92
N HIS A 221 -1.32 -0.32 -3.85
CA HIS A 221 -1.31 0.02 -5.27
C HIS A 221 -1.93 -1.04 -6.19
N LEU A 222 -2.82 -1.88 -5.64
CA LEU A 222 -3.61 -2.83 -6.43
C LEU A 222 -5.01 -2.96 -5.82
N PRO A 223 -6.06 -3.21 -6.61
CA PRO A 223 -7.31 -3.71 -6.06
C PRO A 223 -7.11 -5.00 -5.26
N PRO A 224 -7.96 -5.28 -4.26
CA PRO A 224 -7.86 -6.49 -3.45
C PRO A 224 -7.78 -7.77 -4.29
N ALA A 225 -7.00 -8.74 -3.81
CA ALA A 225 -6.81 -10.00 -4.52
C ALA A 225 -7.09 -11.19 -3.59
N GLN A 226 -8.21 -11.89 -3.83
CA GLN A 226 -8.61 -13.05 -3.06
C GLN A 226 -8.07 -14.34 -3.70
N GLY A 227 -7.36 -15.17 -2.91
CA GLY A 227 -6.89 -16.48 -3.35
C GLY A 227 -5.86 -16.46 -4.49
N LYS A 228 -5.28 -15.29 -4.81
CA LYS A 228 -4.36 -15.12 -5.94
C LYS A 228 -2.88 -15.05 -5.56
N THR A 229 -2.53 -15.37 -4.34
CA THR A 229 -1.15 -15.24 -3.84
C THR A 229 -0.12 -15.85 -4.78
N ASP A 230 -0.28 -17.12 -5.17
CA ASP A 230 0.68 -17.81 -6.04
C ASP A 230 0.71 -17.21 -7.46
N GLN A 231 -0.45 -16.79 -7.98
CA GLN A 231 -0.54 -16.15 -9.30
C GLN A 231 0.23 -14.82 -9.31
N LEU A 232 -0.01 -13.95 -8.32
CA LEU A 232 0.65 -12.65 -8.24
C LEU A 232 2.16 -12.80 -8.01
N LEU A 233 2.59 -13.74 -7.16
CA LEU A 233 4.00 -14.05 -6.96
C LEU A 233 4.67 -14.52 -8.25
N LYS A 234 3.98 -15.35 -9.06
CA LYS A 234 4.49 -15.84 -10.33
C LYS A 234 4.77 -14.71 -11.33
N TYR A 235 3.96 -13.65 -11.35
CA TYR A 235 4.20 -12.50 -12.23
C TYR A 235 5.49 -11.76 -11.89
N LEU A 236 5.95 -11.85 -10.64
CA LEU A 236 7.13 -11.15 -10.13
C LEU A 236 8.41 -12.01 -10.14
N GLU A 237 8.31 -13.33 -10.26
CA GLU A 237 9.45 -14.26 -10.10
C GLU A 237 10.65 -13.95 -11.02
N ASN A 238 10.38 -13.49 -12.23
CA ASN A 238 11.40 -13.25 -13.25
C ASN A 238 11.92 -11.79 -13.28
N LEU A 239 11.44 -10.93 -12.39
CA LEU A 239 11.85 -9.52 -12.35
C LEU A 239 13.36 -9.29 -12.31
N PRO A 240 14.17 -10.05 -11.50
CA PRO A 240 15.61 -9.83 -11.47
C PRO A 240 16.29 -9.99 -12.83
N ALA A 241 15.72 -10.81 -13.72
CA ALA A 241 16.26 -11.08 -15.06
C ALA A 241 15.54 -10.29 -16.18
N SER A 242 14.53 -9.51 -15.84
CA SER A 242 13.78 -8.69 -16.81
C SER A 242 14.54 -7.40 -17.17
N ALA A 243 14.10 -6.73 -18.21
CA ALA A 243 14.62 -5.40 -18.54
C ALA A 243 14.20 -4.38 -17.48
N PRO A 244 15.11 -3.49 -17.03
CA PRO A 244 14.75 -2.40 -16.14
C PRO A 244 13.70 -1.48 -16.73
N PHE A 245 12.85 -0.92 -15.86
CA PHE A 245 11.93 0.13 -16.27
C PHE A 245 12.72 1.39 -16.67
N VAL A 246 12.36 1.95 -17.82
CA VAL A 246 12.94 3.22 -18.30
C VAL A 246 11.91 4.31 -18.06
N THR A 247 12.24 5.25 -17.18
CA THR A 247 11.38 6.40 -16.90
C THR A 247 11.19 7.27 -18.15
N PRO A 248 9.97 7.81 -18.37
CA PRO A 248 9.76 8.79 -19.44
C PRO A 248 10.72 9.98 -19.33
N ASP A 249 11.27 10.41 -20.46
CA ASP A 249 12.18 11.56 -20.54
C ASP A 249 11.42 12.85 -20.90
N GLN A 250 12.19 13.95 -21.10
CA GLN A 250 11.62 15.24 -21.48
C GLN A 250 10.84 15.16 -22.81
N THR A 251 11.29 14.35 -23.78
CA THR A 251 10.60 14.18 -25.06
C THR A 251 9.23 13.54 -24.87
N ALA A 252 9.14 12.54 -24.02
CA ALA A 252 7.87 11.91 -23.69
C ALA A 252 6.91 12.91 -22.99
N LEU A 253 7.40 13.74 -22.08
CA LEU A 253 6.59 14.79 -21.45
C LEU A 253 6.04 15.78 -22.48
N GLU A 254 6.87 16.25 -23.42
CA GLU A 254 6.45 17.17 -24.48
C GLU A 254 5.37 16.56 -25.38
N GLN A 255 5.48 15.27 -25.70
CA GLN A 255 4.46 14.53 -26.44
C GLN A 255 3.12 14.44 -25.69
N ILE A 256 3.17 14.11 -24.39
CA ILE A 256 1.97 14.05 -23.52
C ILE A 256 1.30 15.43 -23.49
N LEU A 257 2.06 16.50 -23.25
CA LEU A 257 1.53 17.86 -23.20
C LEU A 257 0.93 18.32 -24.53
N ALA A 258 1.52 17.91 -25.65
CA ALA A 258 0.98 18.21 -26.98
C ALA A 258 -0.37 17.50 -27.23
N GLN A 259 -0.49 16.23 -26.82
CA GLN A 259 -1.74 15.47 -26.90
C GLN A 259 -2.85 16.08 -26.05
N MET A 260 -2.54 16.51 -24.82
CA MET A 260 -3.49 17.17 -23.92
C MET A 260 -4.02 18.50 -24.50
N LYS A 261 -3.19 19.25 -25.23
CA LYS A 261 -3.60 20.52 -25.88
C LYS A 261 -4.37 20.32 -27.18
N GLY A 262 -4.16 19.20 -27.88
CA GLY A 262 -4.85 18.88 -29.15
C GLY A 262 -6.20 18.20 -29.00
N GLY A 263 -6.57 17.79 -27.79
CA GLY A 263 -7.84 17.14 -27.44
C GLY A 263 -8.94 18.09 -26.92
N THR A 264 -8.70 19.41 -27.00
CA THR A 264 -9.70 20.47 -26.74
C THR A 264 -10.14 21.07 -28.04
#